data_9a8acc2ba5378b60e00b541285a0b294
#
_entry.id   9a8acc2ba5378b60e00b541285a0b294
#
_cell.length_a   1.000
_cell.length_b   1.000
_cell.length_c   1.000
_cell.angle_alpha   90.00
_cell.angle_beta   90.00
_cell.angle_gamma   90.00
#
_symmetry.space_group_name_H-M   'P 1'
#
loop_
_entity.id
_entity.type
_entity.pdbx_description
1 polymer ?
#
loop_
_entity_poly.entity_id
_entity_poly.type
_entity_poly.pdbx_seq_one_letter_code
_entity_poly.pdbx_strand_id
1 'polypeptide(L)'
;MSEVKLFGSKRGGARLSKHKKKQKTKKPLKVLAIWLCVILCLEGLYFFAVYTNNSFVSYWRSAYINTALSTMRHQWLATKLLPKDVVQAVIDQNAKVTKIMDTDAATTKWDRTDNTADTPQAPDVPDDNHHDLDVNIKPAEPEPLTEEELQAQARAAFFETFWEVDEASMDAYVSEHPEVLANGWENININEAGLDDSGTSITSIYGEQVLAINVPDKVLLLRVTGSGWRGVLAVGKEPAQLSLENSVGLGTYGQTCSEIAERTGGVLSMTASGFIDIDAQGNWGNGNGGILAGYEMSNGYAYGTHYYNYGNNKYKRLELRENDLFYIVDVDAPVDEACTDAMEFQPAMIVDGNVLVSDWWVEKNPRACIGQSDKYEILMLVIEGRGASGSWGTDVNVCAELLKQHGCMQAMNMDGGTSAIMWYDGEEVTRCSNQNLSHGRGLPNAWVYKSITETAATE
;
A
#
# COMPACT_ATOMS: atom_id res chain seq x y z
N MET A 1 74.77 9.77 77.91
CA MET A 1 76.04 9.87 77.18
C MET A 1 75.73 10.66 75.95
N SER A 2 75.92 11.94 76.02
CA SER A 2 77.04 12.74 75.53
C SER A 2 77.15 12.71 74.02
N GLU A 3 77.31 13.71 73.29
CA GLU A 3 77.73 15.10 73.36
C GLU A 3 77.35 15.78 72.05
N VAL A 4 76.86 16.98 71.98
CA VAL A 4 77.44 18.32 72.07
C VAL A 4 78.33 18.71 70.88
N LYS A 5 77.99 19.88 70.33
CA LYS A 5 78.81 20.92 69.64
C LYS A 5 78.95 20.82 68.11
N LEU A 6 79.02 21.88 67.37
CA LEU A 6 79.04 23.36 67.57
C LEU A 6 79.04 24.02 66.19
N PHE A 7 78.43 25.17 66.09
CA PHE A 7 78.69 26.35 65.27
C PHE A 7 79.45 26.29 63.94
N GLY A 8 78.84 26.97 62.95
CA GLY A 8 79.51 27.48 61.73
C GLY A 8 78.62 28.43 60.94
N SER A 9 78.65 29.71 61.32
CA SER A 9 78.09 30.84 60.59
C SER A 9 78.82 31.05 59.26
N LYS A 10 78.09 31.35 58.16
CA LYS A 10 78.46 32.39 57.16
C LYS A 10 77.30 32.69 56.17
N ARG A 11 76.81 33.86 56.31
CA ARG A 11 76.55 34.95 55.35
C ARG A 11 76.21 34.55 53.88
N GLY A 12 75.04 35.01 53.42
CA GLY A 12 74.99 35.96 52.34
C GLY A 12 74.53 35.40 51.01
N GLY A 13 73.39 35.79 50.55
CA GLY A 13 73.02 35.62 49.17
C GLY A 13 71.49 35.73 48.95
N ALA A 14 71.01 36.96 49.03
CA ALA A 14 69.57 37.20 48.57
C ALA A 14 69.43 36.87 47.06
N ARG A 15 68.83 35.77 46.79
CA ARG A 15 68.38 35.47 45.44
C ARG A 15 66.91 35.93 45.31
N LEU A 16 66.69 37.04 44.58
CA LEU A 16 65.46 37.52 44.09
C LEU A 16 64.75 36.40 43.30
N SER A 17 63.70 35.78 43.86
CA SER A 17 62.84 34.87 43.12
C SER A 17 61.98 35.70 42.13
N LYS A 18 62.31 35.61 40.87
CA LYS A 18 61.44 36.10 39.81
C LYS A 18 60.10 35.31 39.88
N HIS A 19 59.08 35.93 40.42
CA HIS A 19 57.71 35.46 40.23
C HIS A 19 57.36 35.39 38.70
N LYS A 20 57.43 34.21 38.10
CA LYS A 20 56.80 33.95 36.81
C LYS A 20 55.34 34.09 37.01
N LYS A 21 54.76 35.22 36.61
CA LYS A 21 53.29 35.33 36.37
C LYS A 21 52.90 34.22 35.44
N LYS A 22 52.14 33.16 35.91
CA LYS A 22 51.46 32.20 35.09
C LYS A 22 50.50 32.98 34.25
N GLN A 23 50.77 33.12 32.96
CA GLN A 23 49.76 33.56 31.97
C GLN A 23 48.63 32.57 32.06
N LYS A 24 47.50 32.97 32.66
CA LYS A 24 46.22 32.24 32.62
C LYS A 24 45.85 32.07 31.16
N THR A 25 45.95 30.86 30.69
CA THR A 25 45.66 30.46 29.31
C THR A 25 44.21 30.86 28.96
N LYS A 26 44.03 31.77 28.00
CA LYS A 26 42.73 32.20 27.44
C LYS A 26 42.04 31.07 26.63
N LYS A 27 42.54 29.81 26.72
CA LYS A 27 42.00 28.63 26.02
C LYS A 27 40.56 28.30 26.40
N PRO A 28 40.13 28.27 27.69
CA PRO A 28 38.76 27.89 28.02
C PRO A 28 37.71 28.89 27.50
N LEU A 29 38.06 30.19 27.46
CA LEU A 29 37.09 31.20 26.98
C LEU A 29 36.86 31.10 25.45
N LYS A 30 37.88 30.74 24.67
CA LYS A 30 37.73 30.49 23.22
C LYS A 30 36.92 29.25 22.94
N VAL A 31 37.10 28.18 23.69
CA VAL A 31 36.31 26.94 23.57
C VAL A 31 34.86 27.20 23.93
N LEU A 32 34.59 27.93 25.01
CA LEU A 32 33.25 28.33 25.41
C LEU A 32 32.55 29.18 24.32
N ALA A 33 33.30 30.16 23.73
CA ALA A 33 32.77 30.99 22.65
C ALA A 33 32.42 30.16 21.40
N ILE A 34 33.24 29.16 21.03
CA ILE A 34 32.97 28.25 19.93
C ILE A 34 31.69 27.45 20.19
N TRP A 35 31.56 26.86 21.39
CA TRP A 35 30.35 26.13 21.76
C TRP A 35 29.08 27.01 21.77
N LEU A 36 29.20 28.25 22.25
CA LEU A 36 28.09 29.21 22.20
C LEU A 36 27.69 29.53 20.77
N CYS A 37 28.64 29.74 19.85
CA CYS A 37 28.38 29.95 18.44
C CYS A 37 27.69 28.72 17.81
N VAL A 38 28.15 27.50 18.13
CA VAL A 38 27.53 26.26 17.63
C VAL A 38 26.10 26.13 18.13
N ILE A 39 25.84 26.41 19.41
CA ILE A 39 24.47 26.37 19.98
C ILE A 39 23.56 27.41 19.28
N LEU A 40 24.03 28.64 19.13
CA LEU A 40 23.27 29.71 18.45
C LEU A 40 23.00 29.36 16.98
N CYS A 41 23.95 28.72 16.28
CA CYS A 41 23.72 28.24 14.91
C CYS A 41 22.65 27.11 14.88
N LEU A 42 22.72 26.17 15.81
CA LEU A 42 21.72 25.08 15.90
C LEU A 42 20.33 25.62 16.26
N GLU A 43 20.24 26.56 17.21
CA GLU A 43 18.99 27.25 17.52
C GLU A 43 18.44 27.99 16.30
N GLY A 44 19.28 28.74 15.58
CA GLY A 44 18.88 29.44 14.36
C GLY A 44 18.36 28.50 13.28
N LEU A 45 19.02 27.35 13.07
CA LEU A 45 18.56 26.31 12.14
C LEU A 45 17.22 25.71 12.60
N TYR A 46 17.07 25.44 13.90
CA TYR A 46 15.83 24.96 14.47
C TYR A 46 14.69 25.95 14.25
N PHE A 47 14.86 27.23 14.58
CA PHE A 47 13.85 28.27 14.35
C PHE A 47 13.50 28.42 12.88
N PHE A 48 14.49 28.36 12.00
CA PHE A 48 14.25 28.39 10.56
C PHE A 48 13.39 27.19 10.12
N ALA A 49 13.75 25.97 10.51
CA ALA A 49 13.00 24.78 10.15
C ALA A 49 11.56 24.79 10.68
N VAL A 50 11.37 25.32 11.90
CA VAL A 50 10.08 25.32 12.60
C VAL A 50 9.13 26.41 12.11
N TYR A 51 9.64 27.64 11.85
CA TYR A 51 8.76 28.79 11.61
C TYR A 51 8.83 29.39 10.21
N THR A 52 9.72 28.91 9.32
CA THR A 52 9.76 29.47 7.95
C THR A 52 8.52 29.10 7.15
N ASN A 53 8.12 30.05 6.27
CA ASN A 53 7.06 29.84 5.27
C ASN A 53 7.62 29.40 3.90
N ASN A 54 8.91 29.02 3.84
CA ASN A 54 9.48 28.47 2.61
C ASN A 54 8.76 27.15 2.27
N SER A 55 8.25 27.02 1.04
CA SER A 55 7.40 25.91 0.60
C SER A 55 8.09 24.55 0.77
N PHE A 56 9.38 24.46 0.43
CA PHE A 56 10.16 23.22 0.60
C PHE A 56 10.28 22.81 2.07
N VAL A 57 10.65 23.77 2.95
CA VAL A 57 10.82 23.46 4.39
C VAL A 57 9.46 23.15 5.04
N SER A 58 8.42 23.89 4.68
CA SER A 58 7.07 23.69 5.20
C SER A 58 6.50 22.32 4.78
N TYR A 59 6.73 21.89 3.54
CA TYR A 59 6.39 20.54 3.07
C TYR A 59 7.03 19.45 3.94
N TRP A 60 8.35 19.50 4.12
CA TRP A 60 9.07 18.49 4.92
C TRP A 60 8.73 18.54 6.41
N ARG A 61 8.44 19.74 6.94
CA ARG A 61 7.93 19.89 8.32
C ARG A 61 6.58 19.22 8.48
N SER A 62 5.65 19.43 7.55
CA SER A 62 4.33 18.80 7.57
C SER A 62 4.45 17.28 7.42
N ALA A 63 5.30 16.79 6.50
CA ALA A 63 5.60 15.37 6.35
C ALA A 63 6.14 14.74 7.65
N TYR A 64 7.08 15.42 8.32
CA TYR A 64 7.62 14.95 9.60
C TYR A 64 6.56 14.88 10.70
N ILE A 65 5.72 15.93 10.84
CA ILE A 65 4.66 15.99 11.86
C ILE A 65 3.65 14.89 11.60
N ASN A 66 3.15 14.76 10.36
CA ASN A 66 2.16 13.76 9.99
C ASN A 66 2.70 12.35 10.19
N THR A 67 3.92 12.07 9.75
CA THR A 67 4.56 10.77 9.95
C THR A 67 4.71 10.44 11.44
N ALA A 68 5.12 11.39 12.27
CA ALA A 68 5.24 11.18 13.71
C ALA A 68 3.87 10.94 14.38
N LEU A 69 2.84 11.67 13.97
CA LEU A 69 1.49 11.53 14.53
C LEU A 69 0.80 10.23 14.07
N SER A 70 1.08 9.75 12.86
CA SER A 70 0.51 8.49 12.34
C SER A 70 1.13 7.24 12.98
N THR A 71 2.26 7.37 13.68
CA THR A 71 2.89 6.25 14.37
C THR A 71 2.56 6.24 15.86
N MET A 72 1.86 5.23 16.36
CA MET A 72 1.45 5.13 17.75
C MET A 72 2.61 5.23 18.76
N ARG A 73 3.80 4.77 18.40
CA ARG A 73 5.01 4.78 19.24
C ARG A 73 5.81 6.08 19.23
N HIS A 74 5.71 6.87 18.17
CA HIS A 74 6.64 7.98 17.92
C HIS A 74 5.97 9.36 17.91
N GLN A 75 4.71 9.48 18.30
CA GLN A 75 3.99 10.76 18.40
C GLN A 75 4.73 11.81 19.23
N TRP A 76 5.54 11.38 20.22
CA TRP A 76 6.36 12.27 21.03
C TRP A 76 7.41 13.05 20.23
N LEU A 77 7.82 12.55 19.05
CA LEU A 77 8.74 13.28 18.15
C LEU A 77 8.12 14.58 17.64
N ALA A 78 6.82 14.58 17.35
CA ALA A 78 6.12 15.81 17.01
C ALA A 78 5.71 16.58 18.27
N THR A 79 5.05 15.93 19.26
CA THR A 79 4.40 16.62 20.36
C THR A 79 5.34 17.13 21.44
N LYS A 80 6.59 16.61 21.56
CA LYS A 80 7.59 17.07 22.52
C LYS A 80 8.74 17.85 21.93
N LEU A 81 9.04 17.65 20.63
CA LEU A 81 10.18 18.32 19.98
C LEU A 81 9.77 19.59 19.24
N LEU A 82 8.50 19.72 18.86
CA LEU A 82 8.00 20.89 18.15
C LEU A 82 7.01 21.69 19.00
N PRO A 83 6.89 23.00 18.76
CA PRO A 83 5.89 23.84 19.40
C PRO A 83 4.47 23.37 19.06
N LYS A 84 3.59 23.46 20.09
CA LYS A 84 2.21 22.98 19.95
C LYS A 84 1.42 23.71 18.88
N ASP A 85 1.64 25.01 18.70
CA ASP A 85 1.03 25.83 17.68
C ASP A 85 1.41 25.39 16.25
N VAL A 86 2.65 25.00 16.04
CA VAL A 86 3.13 24.47 14.75
C VAL A 86 2.53 23.11 14.44
N VAL A 87 2.47 22.21 15.42
CA VAL A 87 1.83 20.91 15.28
C VAL A 87 0.33 21.07 15.04
N GLN A 88 -0.32 21.94 15.82
CA GLN A 88 -1.76 22.20 15.67
C GLN A 88 -2.10 22.81 14.31
N ALA A 89 -1.25 23.71 13.77
CA ALA A 89 -1.46 24.29 12.45
C ALA A 89 -1.49 23.23 11.34
N VAL A 90 -0.64 22.18 11.43
CA VAL A 90 -0.65 21.05 10.48
C VAL A 90 -1.91 20.21 10.65
N ILE A 91 -2.32 19.93 11.90
CA ILE A 91 -3.55 19.21 12.19
C ILE A 91 -4.76 19.99 11.64
N ASP A 92 -4.82 21.32 11.88
CA ASP A 92 -5.92 22.17 11.41
C ASP A 92 -5.94 22.28 9.87
N GLN A 93 -4.78 22.24 9.22
CA GLN A 93 -4.70 22.21 7.76
C GLN A 93 -5.27 20.90 7.22
N ASN A 94 -4.86 19.76 7.78
CA ASN A 94 -5.42 18.45 7.43
C ASN A 94 -6.93 18.42 7.66
N ALA A 95 -7.39 18.99 8.78
CA ALA A 95 -8.80 19.15 9.10
C ALA A 95 -9.59 19.90 8.03
N LYS A 96 -9.05 21.00 7.53
CA LYS A 96 -9.70 21.79 6.47
C LYS A 96 -9.81 21.01 5.17
N VAL A 97 -8.73 20.29 4.79
CA VAL A 97 -8.73 19.49 3.56
C VAL A 97 -9.71 18.33 3.68
N THR A 98 -9.69 17.60 4.80
CA THR A 98 -10.68 16.55 5.06
C THR A 98 -12.11 17.08 4.95
N LYS A 99 -12.38 18.26 5.47
CA LYS A 99 -13.71 18.87 5.39
C LYS A 99 -14.11 19.24 3.96
N ILE A 100 -13.18 19.66 3.12
CA ILE A 100 -13.42 19.93 1.69
C ILE A 100 -13.74 18.65 0.94
N MET A 101 -12.98 17.58 1.21
CA MET A 101 -13.20 16.25 0.62
C MET A 101 -14.56 15.66 1.00
N ASP A 102 -15.04 15.91 2.21
CA ASP A 102 -16.33 15.42 2.69
C ASP A 102 -17.54 16.00 1.95
N THR A 103 -17.43 17.22 1.43
CA THR A 103 -18.54 17.85 0.69
C THR A 103 -18.67 17.31 -0.73
N ASP A 104 -17.57 16.78 -1.30
CA ASP A 104 -17.51 16.26 -2.68
C ASP A 104 -17.41 14.73 -2.74
N ALA A 105 -17.20 14.06 -1.60
CA ALA A 105 -17.13 12.59 -1.52
C ALA A 105 -18.53 12.00 -1.72
N ALA A 106 -19.00 12.06 -2.95
CA ALA A 106 -20.17 11.33 -3.39
C ALA A 106 -19.99 9.84 -3.05
N THR A 107 -21.06 9.23 -2.62
CA THR A 107 -21.20 7.78 -2.66
C THR A 107 -21.03 7.30 -4.10
N THR A 108 -20.39 6.16 -4.27
CA THR A 108 -20.16 5.53 -5.57
C THR A 108 -21.45 5.43 -6.37
N LYS A 109 -21.38 5.89 -7.59
CA LYS A 109 -22.39 5.72 -8.61
C LYS A 109 -21.70 5.05 -9.78
N TRP A 110 -21.69 3.73 -9.84
CA TRP A 110 -21.33 3.08 -11.08
C TRP A 110 -22.34 3.54 -12.13
N ASP A 111 -21.98 4.53 -12.94
CA ASP A 111 -22.76 4.89 -14.12
C ASP A 111 -22.53 3.77 -15.15
N ARG A 112 -23.22 2.65 -14.94
CA ARG A 112 -23.49 1.70 -16.01
C ARG A 112 -24.43 2.44 -16.97
N THR A 113 -23.90 3.29 -17.80
CA THR A 113 -24.45 3.37 -19.15
C THR A 113 -24.23 1.99 -19.71
N ASP A 114 -25.25 1.17 -19.60
CA ASP A 114 -25.29 -0.16 -20.20
C ASP A 114 -24.76 -0.07 -21.61
N ASN A 115 -23.46 -0.29 -21.78
CA ASN A 115 -22.93 -0.82 -23.02
C ASN A 115 -23.35 -2.30 -23.07
N THR A 116 -24.65 -2.56 -22.93
CA THR A 116 -25.31 -3.61 -23.67
C THR A 116 -25.40 -3.12 -25.10
N ALA A 117 -24.24 -2.67 -25.63
CA ALA A 117 -24.03 -2.48 -27.02
C ALA A 117 -23.71 -3.86 -27.56
N ASP A 118 -24.68 -4.27 -28.33
CA ASP A 118 -24.52 -5.23 -29.40
C ASP A 118 -24.29 -6.69 -29.04
N THR A 119 -25.29 -7.31 -28.42
CA THR A 119 -25.73 -8.55 -29.08
C THR A 119 -26.18 -8.14 -30.47
N PRO A 120 -25.54 -8.60 -31.56
CA PRO A 120 -26.03 -8.31 -32.89
C PRO A 120 -27.46 -8.77 -32.97
N GLN A 121 -28.40 -7.83 -32.99
CA GLN A 121 -29.77 -8.08 -33.27
C GLN A 121 -29.78 -8.69 -34.66
N ALA A 122 -30.21 -9.93 -34.76
CA ALA A 122 -30.42 -10.55 -36.05
C ALA A 122 -31.27 -9.58 -36.88
N PRO A 123 -30.89 -9.29 -38.13
CA PRO A 123 -31.63 -8.36 -38.97
C PRO A 123 -33.06 -8.82 -39.06
N ASP A 124 -34.01 -7.91 -38.77
CA ASP A 124 -35.44 -8.10 -39.04
C ASP A 124 -35.59 -8.52 -40.50
N VAL A 125 -35.91 -9.78 -40.71
CA VAL A 125 -36.25 -10.30 -42.02
C VAL A 125 -37.66 -9.79 -42.29
N PRO A 126 -37.90 -8.96 -43.30
CA PRO A 126 -39.25 -8.62 -43.72
C PRO A 126 -39.97 -9.91 -44.17
N ASP A 127 -41.12 -10.15 -43.58
CA ASP A 127 -42.06 -11.19 -43.99
C ASP A 127 -42.59 -10.83 -45.40
N ASP A 128 -41.94 -11.37 -46.42
CA ASP A 128 -42.47 -11.27 -47.78
C ASP A 128 -42.62 -12.68 -48.38
N ASN A 129 -43.90 -13.03 -48.56
CA ASN A 129 -44.36 -14.27 -49.08
C ASN A 129 -43.90 -14.56 -50.53
N HIS A 130 -43.62 -15.82 -50.78
CA HIS A 130 -43.56 -16.55 -52.06
C HIS A 130 -42.25 -16.55 -52.83
N HIS A 131 -41.54 -17.67 -52.77
CA HIS A 131 -41.50 -18.66 -53.83
C HIS A 131 -40.59 -19.85 -53.44
N ASP A 132 -41.18 -21.06 -53.57
CA ASP A 132 -40.45 -22.33 -53.56
C ASP A 132 -39.27 -22.31 -54.50
N LEU A 133 -38.07 -22.32 -53.93
CA LEU A 133 -36.91 -22.97 -54.51
C LEU A 133 -36.23 -23.78 -53.39
N ASP A 134 -36.48 -25.09 -53.45
CA ASP A 134 -35.76 -26.10 -52.69
C ASP A 134 -34.27 -26.03 -53.09
N VAL A 135 -33.52 -25.12 -52.49
CA VAL A 135 -32.07 -25.19 -52.46
C VAL A 135 -31.69 -25.56 -51.04
N ASN A 136 -31.56 -26.84 -50.81
CA ASN A 136 -31.00 -27.41 -49.62
C ASN A 136 -29.49 -27.09 -49.56
N ILE A 137 -29.14 -25.80 -49.34
CA ILE A 137 -27.81 -25.38 -48.99
C ILE A 137 -27.66 -25.62 -47.51
N LYS A 138 -27.21 -26.83 -47.17
CA LYS A 138 -26.69 -27.11 -45.83
C LYS A 138 -25.59 -26.05 -45.59
N PRO A 139 -25.64 -25.23 -44.55
CA PRO A 139 -24.52 -24.35 -44.23
C PRO A 139 -23.28 -25.22 -44.17
N ALA A 140 -22.24 -24.84 -44.89
CA ALA A 140 -20.96 -25.52 -44.81
C ALA A 140 -20.55 -25.47 -43.35
N GLU A 141 -20.29 -26.62 -42.73
CA GLU A 141 -19.67 -26.68 -41.42
C GLU A 141 -18.36 -25.88 -41.52
N PRO A 142 -18.12 -24.92 -40.59
CA PRO A 142 -16.86 -24.16 -40.61
C PRO A 142 -15.71 -25.16 -40.58
N GLU A 143 -14.73 -24.97 -41.46
CA GLU A 143 -13.52 -25.79 -41.43
C GLU A 143 -12.87 -25.64 -40.05
N PRO A 144 -12.36 -26.74 -39.46
CA PRO A 144 -11.68 -26.65 -38.17
C PRO A 144 -10.43 -25.78 -38.34
N LEU A 145 -10.24 -24.87 -37.35
CA LEU A 145 -9.07 -24.00 -37.34
C LEU A 145 -7.78 -24.81 -37.34
N THR A 146 -6.78 -24.29 -38.04
CA THR A 146 -5.43 -24.85 -38.01
C THR A 146 -4.78 -24.61 -36.65
N GLU A 147 -3.78 -25.39 -36.32
CA GLU A 147 -3.00 -25.22 -35.07
C GLU A 147 -2.41 -23.80 -34.95
N GLU A 148 -1.95 -23.22 -36.05
CA GLU A 148 -1.41 -21.86 -36.11
C GLU A 148 -2.49 -20.81 -35.82
N GLU A 149 -3.70 -20.98 -36.33
CA GLU A 149 -4.85 -20.10 -36.02
C GLU A 149 -5.30 -20.21 -34.58
N LEU A 150 -5.29 -21.42 -34.00
CA LEU A 150 -5.61 -21.63 -32.58
C LEU A 150 -4.58 -20.93 -31.68
N GLN A 151 -3.30 -21.06 -31.98
CA GLN A 151 -2.23 -20.39 -31.23
C GLN A 151 -2.32 -18.85 -31.36
N ALA A 152 -2.64 -18.35 -32.53
CA ALA A 152 -2.85 -16.91 -32.75
C ALA A 152 -4.05 -16.38 -31.94
N GLN A 153 -5.15 -17.14 -31.88
CA GLN A 153 -6.32 -16.79 -31.05
C GLN A 153 -5.99 -16.79 -29.56
N ALA A 154 -5.29 -17.84 -29.09
CA ALA A 154 -4.90 -17.93 -27.69
C ALA A 154 -3.95 -16.79 -27.28
N ARG A 155 -3.00 -16.42 -28.17
CA ARG A 155 -2.14 -15.24 -27.95
C ARG A 155 -2.95 -13.94 -27.88
N ALA A 156 -3.91 -13.75 -28.78
CA ALA A 156 -4.74 -12.57 -28.80
C ALA A 156 -5.59 -12.46 -27.51
N ALA A 157 -6.20 -13.57 -27.05
CA ALA A 157 -6.94 -13.64 -25.80
C ALA A 157 -6.06 -13.36 -24.58
N PHE A 158 -4.80 -13.82 -24.59
CA PHE A 158 -3.83 -13.49 -23.55
C PHE A 158 -3.63 -11.97 -23.44
N PHE A 159 -3.32 -11.26 -24.53
CA PHE A 159 -3.10 -9.81 -24.50
C PHE A 159 -4.39 -8.99 -24.31
N GLU A 160 -5.55 -9.55 -24.61
CA GLU A 160 -6.83 -8.95 -24.23
C GLU A 160 -7.05 -9.00 -22.70
N THR A 161 -6.73 -10.14 -22.07
CA THR A 161 -6.85 -10.33 -20.62
C THR A 161 -5.76 -9.57 -19.86
N PHE A 162 -4.50 -9.71 -20.28
CA PHE A 162 -3.33 -9.10 -19.66
C PHE A 162 -2.86 -7.89 -20.47
N TRP A 163 -3.78 -6.98 -20.74
CA TRP A 163 -3.57 -5.81 -21.60
C TRP A 163 -2.48 -4.86 -21.10
N GLU A 164 -2.11 -4.95 -19.82
CA GLU A 164 -1.00 -4.19 -19.24
C GLU A 164 0.36 -4.69 -19.70
N VAL A 165 0.46 -5.94 -20.15
CA VAL A 165 1.74 -6.54 -20.56
C VAL A 165 2.19 -5.99 -21.91
N ASP A 166 3.43 -5.50 -21.99
CA ASP A 166 4.03 -5.06 -23.26
C ASP A 166 4.34 -6.26 -24.14
N GLU A 167 3.70 -6.30 -25.32
CA GLU A 167 3.82 -7.42 -26.26
C GLU A 167 5.25 -7.70 -26.68
N ALA A 168 6.04 -6.65 -26.93
CA ALA A 168 7.40 -6.82 -27.44
C ALA A 168 8.32 -7.43 -26.38
N SER A 169 8.17 -7.03 -25.13
CA SER A 169 8.93 -7.60 -24.02
C SER A 169 8.52 -9.04 -23.70
N MET A 170 7.22 -9.34 -23.81
CA MET A 170 6.72 -10.71 -23.65
C MET A 170 7.23 -11.64 -24.75
N ASP A 171 7.17 -11.22 -26.01
CA ASP A 171 7.68 -12.01 -27.15
C ASP A 171 9.20 -12.26 -27.01
N ALA A 172 9.97 -11.26 -26.57
CA ALA A 172 11.40 -11.42 -26.31
C ALA A 172 11.65 -12.46 -25.21
N TYR A 173 10.90 -12.37 -24.08
CA TYR A 173 11.00 -13.32 -22.97
C TYR A 173 10.67 -14.75 -23.39
N VAL A 174 9.57 -14.95 -24.13
CA VAL A 174 9.17 -16.27 -24.65
C VAL A 174 10.20 -16.83 -25.63
N SER A 175 10.84 -15.97 -26.44
CA SER A 175 11.93 -16.40 -27.35
C SER A 175 13.15 -16.93 -26.57
N GLU A 176 13.45 -16.38 -25.40
CA GLU A 176 14.53 -16.83 -24.52
C GLU A 176 14.11 -18.02 -23.64
N HIS A 177 12.80 -18.13 -23.36
CA HIS A 177 12.17 -19.12 -22.48
C HIS A 177 11.02 -19.87 -23.17
N PRO A 178 11.30 -20.65 -24.25
CA PRO A 178 10.24 -21.31 -25.00
C PRO A 178 9.41 -22.33 -24.21
N GLU A 179 9.94 -22.82 -23.10
CA GLU A 179 9.24 -23.71 -22.15
C GLU A 179 7.98 -23.07 -21.56
N VAL A 180 7.91 -21.76 -21.49
CA VAL A 180 6.75 -21.01 -20.97
C VAL A 180 5.49 -21.31 -21.78
N LEU A 181 5.62 -21.56 -23.09
CA LEU A 181 4.52 -21.91 -23.98
C LEU A 181 4.34 -23.43 -24.18
N ALA A 182 5.02 -24.28 -23.40
CA ALA A 182 4.92 -25.74 -23.55
C ALA A 182 3.48 -26.28 -23.47
N ASN A 183 2.61 -25.57 -22.72
CA ASN A 183 1.20 -25.91 -22.53
C ASN A 183 0.23 -24.90 -23.18
N GLY A 184 0.72 -24.03 -24.08
CA GLY A 184 -0.08 -22.99 -24.75
C GLY A 184 -0.20 -21.70 -23.95
N TRP A 185 -0.70 -20.65 -24.62
CA TRP A 185 -0.88 -19.32 -24.06
C TRP A 185 -1.88 -19.28 -22.90
N GLU A 186 -2.88 -20.14 -22.92
CA GLU A 186 -3.93 -20.27 -21.91
C GLU A 186 -3.45 -20.87 -20.60
N ASN A 187 -2.26 -21.47 -20.60
CA ASN A 187 -1.68 -22.11 -19.42
C ASN A 187 -0.36 -21.48 -18.96
N ILE A 188 -0.06 -20.27 -19.43
CA ILE A 188 1.12 -19.56 -18.96
C ILE A 188 1.05 -19.37 -17.44
N ASN A 189 2.10 -19.83 -16.76
CA ASN A 189 2.35 -19.58 -15.36
C ASN A 189 3.82 -19.23 -15.18
N ILE A 190 4.11 -17.94 -15.06
CA ILE A 190 5.43 -17.37 -14.78
C ILE A 190 5.38 -16.84 -13.35
N ASN A 191 6.24 -17.33 -12.48
CA ASN A 191 6.34 -16.82 -11.11
C ASN A 191 7.80 -16.58 -10.74
N GLU A 192 8.24 -15.33 -10.90
CA GLU A 192 9.53 -14.80 -10.46
C GLU A 192 9.29 -13.75 -9.35
N ALA A 193 8.12 -13.80 -8.71
CA ALA A 193 7.81 -12.96 -7.57
C ALA A 193 8.53 -13.50 -6.33
N GLY A 194 9.03 -12.60 -5.49
CA GLY A 194 9.72 -12.97 -4.27
C GLY A 194 10.33 -11.76 -3.56
N LEU A 195 10.92 -12.00 -2.41
CA LEU A 195 11.58 -10.98 -1.59
C LEU A 195 13.01 -10.66 -2.02
N ASP A 196 13.60 -11.45 -2.90
CA ASP A 196 15.01 -11.39 -3.33
C ASP A 196 15.30 -10.39 -4.44
N ASP A 197 14.30 -9.56 -4.83
CA ASP A 197 14.37 -8.62 -5.94
C ASP A 197 14.42 -9.27 -7.33
N SER A 198 14.10 -10.56 -7.43
CA SER A 198 13.89 -11.23 -8.70
C SER A 198 12.70 -10.60 -9.46
N GLY A 199 12.48 -11.05 -10.64
CA GLY A 199 11.44 -10.62 -11.56
C GLY A 199 11.87 -10.93 -12.99
N THR A 200 10.92 -10.92 -13.88
CA THR A 200 11.17 -11.22 -15.30
C THR A 200 11.81 -10.03 -16.04
N SER A 201 12.22 -10.24 -17.27
CA SER A 201 12.54 -9.14 -18.19
C SER A 201 11.31 -8.55 -18.90
N ILE A 202 10.12 -9.10 -18.62
CA ILE A 202 8.85 -8.60 -19.16
C ILE A 202 8.50 -7.29 -18.45
N THR A 203 7.95 -6.34 -19.18
CA THR A 203 7.48 -5.06 -18.66
C THR A 203 5.98 -4.85 -18.92
N SER A 204 5.36 -4.00 -18.12
CA SER A 204 4.05 -3.46 -18.45
C SER A 204 4.17 -2.36 -19.52
N ILE A 205 3.06 -1.97 -20.13
CA ILE A 205 2.98 -0.81 -21.04
C ILE A 205 3.36 0.51 -20.35
N TYR A 206 3.41 0.53 -19.03
CA TYR A 206 3.87 1.66 -18.20
C TYR A 206 5.34 1.54 -17.79
N GLY A 207 6.04 0.46 -18.22
CA GLY A 207 7.45 0.20 -17.93
C GLY A 207 7.71 -0.43 -16.56
N GLU A 208 6.70 -0.92 -15.88
CA GLU A 208 6.83 -1.66 -14.63
C GLU A 208 7.29 -3.09 -14.91
N GLN A 209 8.16 -3.63 -14.06
CA GLN A 209 8.63 -5.01 -14.20
C GLN A 209 7.51 -5.99 -13.84
N VAL A 210 7.24 -6.95 -14.70
CA VAL A 210 6.36 -8.08 -14.41
C VAL A 210 7.08 -9.06 -13.46
N LEU A 211 6.44 -9.41 -12.35
CA LEU A 211 6.93 -10.40 -11.39
C LEU A 211 6.31 -11.77 -11.60
N ALA A 212 5.03 -11.82 -11.92
CA ALA A 212 4.29 -13.07 -12.16
C ALA A 212 3.15 -12.84 -13.15
N ILE A 213 2.86 -13.84 -13.95
CA ILE A 213 1.67 -13.98 -14.78
C ILE A 213 1.11 -15.39 -14.56
N ASN A 214 -0.09 -15.47 -14.00
CA ASN A 214 -0.82 -16.72 -13.80
C ASN A 214 -2.12 -16.65 -14.62
N VAL A 215 -2.10 -17.24 -15.82
CA VAL A 215 -3.26 -17.21 -16.71
C VAL A 215 -4.41 -18.06 -16.17
N PRO A 216 -4.18 -19.28 -15.63
CA PRO A 216 -5.24 -20.08 -15.03
C PRO A 216 -6.02 -19.36 -13.91
N ASP A 217 -5.35 -18.65 -13.03
CA ASP A 217 -5.98 -17.89 -11.94
C ASP A 217 -6.23 -16.41 -12.30
N LYS A 218 -5.87 -15.99 -13.51
CA LYS A 218 -6.06 -14.62 -14.02
C LYS A 218 -5.43 -13.55 -13.12
N VAL A 219 -4.17 -13.76 -12.68
CA VAL A 219 -3.43 -12.86 -11.81
C VAL A 219 -2.18 -12.33 -12.51
N LEU A 220 -1.93 -11.03 -12.39
CA LEU A 220 -0.71 -10.33 -12.82
C LEU A 220 -0.09 -9.61 -11.62
N LEU A 221 1.22 -9.77 -11.41
CA LEU A 221 1.99 -9.02 -10.42
C LEU A 221 2.99 -8.11 -11.09
N LEU A 222 3.01 -6.83 -10.66
CA LEU A 222 3.89 -5.79 -11.17
C LEU A 222 4.73 -5.20 -10.04
N ARG A 223 6.05 -5.02 -10.30
CA ARG A 223 6.94 -4.25 -9.43
C ARG A 223 6.76 -2.77 -9.70
N VAL A 224 6.20 -2.05 -8.74
CA VAL A 224 6.05 -0.61 -8.82
C VAL A 224 7.13 0.09 -8.01
N THR A 225 7.71 1.14 -8.57
CA THR A 225 8.83 1.86 -7.95
C THR A 225 8.72 3.36 -8.17
N GLY A 226 9.33 4.11 -7.26
CA GLY A 226 9.46 5.56 -7.39
C GLY A 226 10.61 6.10 -6.54
N SER A 227 10.68 7.41 -6.39
CA SER A 227 11.79 8.05 -5.67
C SER A 227 11.79 7.67 -4.18
N GLY A 228 12.61 6.67 -3.85
CA GLY A 228 12.81 6.19 -2.47
C GLY A 228 11.69 5.28 -1.95
N TRP A 229 10.88 4.70 -2.83
CA TRP A 229 9.89 3.70 -2.48
C TRP A 229 9.78 2.61 -3.54
N ARG A 230 9.31 1.46 -3.12
CA ARG A 230 8.98 0.32 -3.98
C ARG A 230 7.79 -0.42 -3.40
N GLY A 231 7.14 -1.22 -4.23
CA GLY A 231 6.01 -2.05 -3.84
C GLY A 231 5.64 -3.05 -4.91
N VAL A 232 4.49 -3.67 -4.71
CA VAL A 232 3.87 -4.60 -5.65
C VAL A 232 2.43 -4.15 -5.90
N LEU A 233 2.04 -4.08 -7.16
CA LEU A 233 0.67 -4.01 -7.61
C LEU A 233 0.29 -5.37 -8.17
N ALA A 234 -0.72 -5.99 -7.57
CA ALA A 234 -1.35 -7.20 -8.09
C ALA A 234 -2.68 -6.84 -8.76
N VAL A 235 -2.92 -7.43 -9.92
CA VAL A 235 -4.15 -7.26 -10.70
C VAL A 235 -4.83 -8.62 -10.81
N GLY A 236 -6.00 -8.76 -10.18
CA GLY A 236 -6.89 -9.91 -10.33
C GLY A 236 -7.95 -9.62 -11.39
N LYS A 237 -7.96 -10.39 -12.46
CA LYS A 237 -8.82 -10.14 -13.62
C LYS A 237 -10.27 -10.61 -13.44
N GLU A 238 -10.50 -11.44 -12.41
CA GLU A 238 -11.84 -12.02 -12.12
C GLU A 238 -12.34 -11.52 -10.76
N PRO A 239 -13.16 -10.48 -10.70
CA PRO A 239 -13.58 -9.88 -9.44
C PRO A 239 -14.41 -10.82 -8.55
N ALA A 240 -15.10 -11.81 -9.13
CA ALA A 240 -15.87 -12.83 -8.40
C ALA A 240 -14.98 -13.71 -7.48
N GLN A 241 -13.67 -13.71 -7.67
CA GLN A 241 -12.73 -14.47 -6.82
C GLN A 241 -12.31 -13.71 -5.54
N LEU A 242 -12.69 -12.43 -5.41
CA LEU A 242 -12.32 -11.63 -4.26
C LEU A 242 -13.29 -11.85 -3.08
N SER A 243 -12.76 -12.02 -1.89
CA SER A 243 -13.52 -12.01 -0.64
C SER A 243 -12.71 -11.40 0.51
N LEU A 244 -13.40 -10.94 1.54
CA LEU A 244 -12.79 -10.52 2.81
C LEU A 244 -12.82 -11.70 3.79
N GLU A 245 -11.66 -12.22 4.14
CA GLU A 245 -11.54 -13.44 4.95
C GLU A 245 -11.03 -13.13 6.35
N ASN A 246 -11.76 -13.59 7.36
CA ASN A 246 -11.42 -13.38 8.76
C ASN A 246 -10.35 -14.34 9.28
N SER A 247 -9.52 -13.86 10.22
CA SER A 247 -8.76 -14.73 11.11
C SER A 247 -9.68 -15.68 11.87
N VAL A 248 -9.31 -16.95 12.00
CA VAL A 248 -10.04 -17.91 12.86
C VAL A 248 -10.05 -17.49 14.33
N GLY A 249 -9.11 -16.62 14.72
CA GLY A 249 -8.98 -16.07 16.07
C GLY A 249 -9.65 -14.71 16.24
N LEU A 250 -10.48 -14.25 15.31
CA LEU A 250 -11.12 -12.94 15.39
C LEU A 250 -11.80 -12.72 16.75
N GLY A 251 -11.53 -11.59 17.39
CA GLY A 251 -11.89 -11.30 18.78
C GLY A 251 -10.86 -11.74 19.82
N THR A 252 -9.83 -12.49 19.43
CA THR A 252 -8.80 -13.02 20.35
C THR A 252 -7.39 -12.83 19.82
N TYR A 253 -7.10 -13.29 18.58
CA TYR A 253 -5.80 -13.13 17.91
C TYR A 253 -5.99 -13.04 16.40
N GLY A 254 -5.02 -12.40 15.73
CA GLY A 254 -4.96 -12.30 14.27
C GLY A 254 -4.15 -13.42 13.66
N GLN A 255 -4.32 -13.60 12.35
CA GLN A 255 -3.50 -14.45 11.50
C GLN A 255 -2.72 -13.61 10.48
N THR A 256 -1.63 -14.15 9.92
CA THR A 256 -0.94 -13.53 8.80
C THR A 256 -1.77 -13.62 7.52
N CYS A 257 -1.44 -12.81 6.51
CA CYS A 257 -2.08 -12.91 5.19
C CYS A 257 -1.94 -14.31 4.59
N SER A 258 -0.74 -14.92 4.70
CA SER A 258 -0.48 -16.28 4.25
C SER A 258 -1.38 -17.30 4.92
N GLU A 259 -1.46 -17.31 6.28
CA GLU A 259 -2.31 -18.24 7.03
C GLU A 259 -3.80 -18.11 6.66
N ILE A 260 -4.27 -16.89 6.40
CA ILE A 260 -5.67 -16.67 5.98
C ILE A 260 -5.86 -17.20 4.56
N ALA A 261 -4.99 -16.83 3.60
CA ALA A 261 -5.09 -17.24 2.21
C ALA A 261 -5.00 -18.75 2.03
N GLU A 262 -3.99 -19.40 2.60
CA GLU A 262 -3.81 -20.87 2.54
C GLU A 262 -5.04 -21.63 3.06
N ARG A 263 -5.66 -21.11 4.13
CA ARG A 263 -6.85 -21.73 4.72
C ARG A 263 -8.10 -21.56 3.86
N THR A 264 -8.20 -20.49 3.08
CA THR A 264 -9.40 -20.11 2.33
C THR A 264 -9.31 -20.37 0.83
N GLY A 265 -8.24 -21.05 0.37
CA GLY A 265 -8.01 -21.35 -1.05
C GLY A 265 -7.58 -20.12 -1.85
N GLY A 266 -6.92 -19.16 -1.20
CA GLY A 266 -6.40 -17.97 -1.84
C GLY A 266 -5.11 -18.22 -2.60
N VAL A 267 -4.96 -17.63 -3.78
CA VAL A 267 -3.70 -17.54 -4.52
C VAL A 267 -2.99 -16.21 -4.27
N LEU A 268 -3.76 -15.17 -3.88
CA LEU A 268 -3.22 -13.84 -3.56
C LEU A 268 -3.95 -13.30 -2.33
N SER A 269 -3.22 -12.62 -1.45
CA SER A 269 -3.82 -11.91 -0.32
C SER A 269 -3.05 -10.67 0.09
N MET A 270 -3.77 -9.72 0.71
CA MET A 270 -3.19 -8.54 1.33
C MET A 270 -3.96 -8.13 2.59
N THR A 271 -3.31 -7.34 3.44
CA THR A 271 -3.95 -6.75 4.62
C THR A 271 -5.22 -5.98 4.25
N ALA A 272 -6.20 -5.97 5.18
CA ALA A 272 -7.45 -5.25 4.99
C ALA A 272 -7.74 -4.27 6.15
N SER A 273 -8.55 -4.66 7.12
CA SER A 273 -9.06 -3.78 8.16
C SER A 273 -8.01 -3.36 9.18
N GLY A 274 -8.22 -2.20 9.79
CA GLY A 274 -7.52 -1.82 11.01
C GLY A 274 -7.96 -2.65 12.22
N PHE A 275 -7.15 -2.62 13.28
CA PHE A 275 -7.46 -3.32 14.52
C PHE A 275 -6.99 -2.51 15.75
N ILE A 276 -7.48 -2.88 16.91
CA ILE A 276 -7.08 -2.27 18.18
C ILE A 276 -5.69 -2.79 18.55
N ASP A 277 -4.67 -1.98 18.24
CA ASP A 277 -3.25 -2.31 18.36
C ASP A 277 -2.74 -2.07 19.79
N ILE A 278 -3.36 -2.76 20.77
CA ILE A 278 -3.02 -2.69 22.20
C ILE A 278 -2.77 -4.11 22.71
N ASP A 279 -1.65 -4.31 23.43
CA ASP A 279 -1.38 -5.60 24.09
C ASP A 279 -2.17 -5.75 25.42
N ALA A 280 -2.12 -6.94 26.00
CA ALA A 280 -2.78 -7.25 27.29
C ALA A 280 -2.29 -6.38 28.47
N GLN A 281 -1.15 -5.72 28.32
CA GLN A 281 -0.57 -4.80 29.30
C GLN A 281 -0.97 -3.33 29.03
N GLY A 282 -1.75 -3.07 27.98
CA GLY A 282 -2.20 -1.73 27.60
C GLY A 282 -1.19 -0.92 26.78
N ASN A 283 -0.15 -1.55 26.21
CA ASN A 283 0.84 -0.87 25.40
C ASN A 283 0.39 -0.80 23.95
N TRP A 284 0.29 0.40 23.42
CA TRP A 284 -0.02 0.67 22.02
C TRP A 284 1.09 0.22 21.07
N GLY A 285 0.71 -0.30 19.90
CA GLY A 285 1.61 -0.78 18.87
C GLY A 285 2.14 -2.19 19.10
N ASN A 286 1.57 -2.93 20.05
CA ASN A 286 1.93 -4.32 20.37
C ASN A 286 0.71 -5.26 20.33
N GLY A 287 -0.41 -4.85 19.77
CA GLY A 287 -1.58 -5.70 19.63
C GLY A 287 -1.30 -6.93 18.76
N ASN A 288 -2.07 -7.98 18.97
CA ASN A 288 -1.94 -9.26 18.30
C ASN A 288 -2.82 -9.40 17.03
N GLY A 289 -3.47 -8.32 16.59
CA GLY A 289 -4.32 -8.31 15.40
C GLY A 289 -5.70 -8.96 15.57
N GLY A 290 -6.07 -9.39 16.79
CA GLY A 290 -7.32 -10.14 16.98
C GLY A 290 -8.58 -9.27 17.11
N ILE A 291 -8.45 -8.01 17.51
CA ILE A 291 -9.59 -7.15 17.82
C ILE A 291 -9.80 -6.14 16.70
N LEU A 292 -10.84 -6.38 15.92
CA LEU A 292 -11.22 -5.51 14.81
C LEU A 292 -11.51 -4.07 15.27
N ALA A 293 -11.08 -3.11 14.48
CA ALA A 293 -11.46 -1.71 14.62
C ALA A 293 -12.34 -1.31 13.43
N GLY A 294 -13.59 -0.90 13.73
CA GLY A 294 -14.60 -0.56 12.73
C GLY A 294 -15.58 -1.70 12.47
N TYR A 295 -16.51 -1.45 11.56
CA TYR A 295 -17.45 -2.44 11.05
C TYR A 295 -16.83 -3.23 9.91
N GLU A 296 -17.22 -4.48 9.82
CA GLU A 296 -16.84 -5.41 8.78
C GLU A 296 -17.99 -6.35 8.45
N MET A 297 -18.07 -6.76 7.21
CA MET A 297 -18.87 -7.90 6.75
C MET A 297 -17.93 -8.84 5.99
N SER A 298 -17.99 -10.12 6.30
CA SER A 298 -17.23 -11.18 5.64
C SER A 298 -18.17 -12.30 5.27
N ASN A 299 -18.28 -12.61 3.97
CA ASN A 299 -19.18 -13.63 3.44
C ASN A 299 -20.64 -13.48 3.94
N GLY A 300 -21.16 -12.25 3.99
CA GLY A 300 -22.52 -11.91 4.43
C GLY A 300 -22.72 -11.85 5.95
N TYR A 301 -21.69 -12.11 6.76
CA TYR A 301 -21.78 -12.02 8.22
C TYR A 301 -21.11 -10.74 8.74
N ALA A 302 -21.84 -9.97 9.55
CA ALA A 302 -21.38 -8.71 10.11
C ALA A 302 -20.58 -8.90 11.42
N TYR A 303 -19.51 -8.11 11.56
CA TYR A 303 -18.61 -8.10 12.71
C TYR A 303 -18.27 -6.67 13.12
N GLY A 304 -17.82 -6.50 14.36
CA GLY A 304 -17.36 -5.21 14.86
C GLY A 304 -18.49 -4.19 15.05
N THR A 305 -18.12 -2.93 15.08
CA THR A 305 -19.04 -1.78 15.24
C THR A 305 -18.57 -0.63 14.36
N HIS A 306 -19.50 0.12 13.81
CA HIS A 306 -19.19 1.27 12.96
C HIS A 306 -18.25 2.26 13.64
N TYR A 307 -17.30 2.77 12.87
CA TYR A 307 -16.55 3.94 13.28
C TYR A 307 -17.47 5.15 13.41
N TYR A 308 -17.27 5.90 14.47
CA TYR A 308 -17.90 7.20 14.59
C TYR A 308 -17.00 8.24 13.91
N ASN A 309 -17.60 9.04 13.04
CA ASN A 309 -16.91 10.17 12.43
C ASN A 309 -16.77 11.30 13.47
N TYR A 310 -15.65 11.31 14.21
CA TYR A 310 -15.32 12.38 15.13
C TYR A 310 -14.53 13.47 14.40
N GLY A 311 -15.15 14.63 14.26
CA GLY A 311 -14.46 15.82 13.72
C GLY A 311 -13.98 15.62 12.30
N ASN A 312 -12.66 15.47 12.12
CA ASN A 312 -12.00 15.45 10.82
C ASN A 312 -11.60 14.04 10.33
N ASN A 313 -11.77 13.03 11.17
CA ASN A 313 -11.52 11.65 10.80
C ASN A 313 -12.76 11.10 10.13
N LYS A 314 -12.72 11.00 8.80
CA LYS A 314 -13.81 10.50 7.99
C LYS A 314 -13.47 9.12 7.48
N TYR A 315 -14.00 8.15 8.17
CA TYR A 315 -14.03 6.77 7.70
C TYR A 315 -15.09 6.63 6.62
N LYS A 316 -14.81 5.79 5.66
CA LYS A 316 -15.76 5.31 4.65
C LYS A 316 -15.89 3.81 4.78
N ARG A 317 -16.97 3.27 4.28
CA ARG A 317 -17.15 1.83 4.13
C ARG A 317 -16.96 1.47 2.67
N LEU A 318 -16.08 0.50 2.41
CA LEU A 318 -15.96 -0.20 1.14
C LEU A 318 -16.87 -1.42 1.21
N GLU A 319 -17.81 -1.54 0.29
CA GLU A 319 -18.69 -2.70 0.12
C GLU A 319 -18.36 -3.41 -1.19
N LEU A 320 -18.13 -4.71 -1.14
CA LEU A 320 -18.21 -5.60 -2.29
C LEU A 320 -19.63 -6.17 -2.31
N ARG A 321 -20.30 -6.08 -3.45
CA ARG A 321 -21.69 -6.51 -3.58
C ARG A 321 -21.82 -7.73 -4.51
N GLU A 322 -22.97 -8.39 -4.52
CA GLU A 322 -23.29 -9.57 -5.34
C GLU A 322 -23.03 -9.39 -6.84
N ASN A 323 -22.90 -8.16 -7.31
CA ASN A 323 -22.53 -7.86 -8.70
C ASN A 323 -21.02 -7.73 -8.91
N ASP A 324 -20.21 -8.15 -7.95
CA ASP A 324 -18.75 -8.13 -7.92
C ASP A 324 -18.14 -6.71 -8.04
N LEU A 325 -18.91 -5.66 -7.66
CA LEU A 325 -18.46 -4.28 -7.72
C LEU A 325 -18.20 -3.68 -6.34
N PHE A 326 -17.18 -2.83 -6.27
CA PHE A 326 -16.87 -2.00 -5.11
C PHE A 326 -17.74 -0.75 -5.03
N TYR A 327 -18.29 -0.50 -3.86
CA TYR A 327 -19.03 0.71 -3.53
C TYR A 327 -18.39 1.37 -2.30
N ILE A 328 -18.02 2.63 -2.42
CA ILE A 328 -17.52 3.43 -1.31
C ILE A 328 -18.68 4.30 -0.82
N VAL A 329 -19.09 4.09 0.43
CA VAL A 329 -20.24 4.74 1.04
C VAL A 329 -19.89 5.36 2.39
N ASP A 330 -20.75 6.23 2.90
CA ASP A 330 -20.58 6.77 4.25
C ASP A 330 -20.81 5.67 5.31
N VAL A 331 -20.05 5.71 6.41
CA VAL A 331 -20.22 4.74 7.51
C VAL A 331 -21.61 4.79 8.15
N ASP A 332 -22.28 5.96 8.07
CA ASP A 332 -23.63 6.16 8.60
C ASP A 332 -24.73 5.67 7.63
N ALA A 333 -24.38 5.32 6.39
CA ALA A 333 -25.33 4.76 5.44
C ALA A 333 -25.71 3.32 5.84
N PRO A 334 -26.97 2.92 5.65
CA PRO A 334 -27.34 1.50 5.78
C PRO A 334 -26.43 0.62 4.93
N VAL A 335 -26.11 -0.57 5.43
CA VAL A 335 -25.43 -1.58 4.62
C VAL A 335 -26.39 -2.05 3.53
N ASP A 336 -25.94 -2.12 2.30
CA ASP A 336 -26.75 -2.58 1.18
C ASP A 336 -27.11 -4.07 1.35
N GLU A 337 -28.33 -4.45 0.97
CA GLU A 337 -28.79 -5.84 1.08
C GLU A 337 -27.99 -6.80 0.17
N ALA A 338 -27.41 -6.29 -0.93
CA ALA A 338 -26.56 -7.05 -1.83
C ALA A 338 -25.08 -7.08 -1.38
N CYS A 339 -24.75 -6.51 -0.22
CA CYS A 339 -23.38 -6.50 0.29
C CYS A 339 -22.97 -7.89 0.76
N THR A 340 -21.88 -8.43 0.20
CA THR A 340 -21.29 -9.71 0.60
C THR A 340 -20.12 -9.52 1.56
N ASP A 341 -19.29 -8.52 1.27
CA ASP A 341 -18.10 -8.21 2.04
C ASP A 341 -17.96 -6.69 2.20
N ALA A 342 -17.56 -6.24 3.36
CA ALA A 342 -17.34 -4.82 3.62
C ALA A 342 -16.32 -4.58 4.71
N MET A 343 -15.67 -3.41 4.65
CA MET A 343 -14.84 -2.92 5.73
C MET A 343 -14.83 -1.39 5.80
N GLU A 344 -14.55 -0.87 6.98
CA GLU A 344 -14.42 0.56 7.21
C GLU A 344 -12.96 0.96 7.40
N PHE A 345 -12.50 1.94 6.63
CA PHE A 345 -11.19 2.55 6.80
C PHE A 345 -11.13 3.97 6.23
N GLN A 346 -9.93 4.55 6.17
CA GLN A 346 -9.68 5.91 5.63
C GLN A 346 -8.29 6.04 5.00
N PRO A 347 -8.13 6.98 4.07
CA PRO A 347 -9.19 7.68 3.35
C PRO A 347 -9.73 6.86 2.19
N ALA A 348 -10.92 7.18 1.70
CA ALA A 348 -11.29 6.90 0.34
C ALA A 348 -10.33 7.68 -0.58
N MET A 349 -9.83 7.04 -1.62
CA MET A 349 -8.77 7.58 -2.48
C MET A 349 -9.28 7.95 -3.87
N ILE A 350 -10.10 7.10 -4.44
CA ILE A 350 -10.72 7.30 -5.75
C ILE A 350 -12.19 6.91 -5.62
N VAL A 351 -13.08 7.76 -6.10
CA VAL A 351 -14.53 7.50 -6.20
C VAL A 351 -14.99 7.91 -7.59
N ASP A 352 -15.61 6.98 -8.31
CA ASP A 352 -16.07 7.16 -9.70
C ASP A 352 -14.97 7.74 -10.60
N GLY A 353 -13.76 7.23 -10.47
CA GLY A 353 -12.58 7.65 -11.21
C GLY A 353 -11.99 9.01 -10.80
N ASN A 354 -12.57 9.70 -9.81
CA ASN A 354 -12.06 10.97 -9.31
C ASN A 354 -11.12 10.76 -8.13
N VAL A 355 -9.89 11.24 -8.22
CA VAL A 355 -8.93 11.21 -7.11
C VAL A 355 -9.37 12.19 -6.03
N LEU A 356 -9.61 11.69 -4.80
CA LEU A 356 -10.11 12.48 -3.66
C LEU A 356 -9.00 13.00 -2.76
N VAL A 357 -7.85 12.32 -2.71
CA VAL A 357 -6.73 12.71 -1.86
C VAL A 357 -5.98 13.89 -2.47
N SER A 358 -5.31 14.64 -1.63
CA SER A 358 -4.58 15.85 -2.02
C SER A 358 -3.26 15.95 -1.24
N ASP A 359 -2.53 17.05 -1.38
CA ASP A 359 -1.19 17.26 -0.83
C ASP A 359 -1.09 17.21 0.72
N TRP A 360 -2.21 17.08 1.43
CA TRP A 360 -2.23 17.03 2.88
C TRP A 360 -1.84 15.68 3.50
N TRP A 361 -1.91 14.57 2.73
CA TRP A 361 -1.48 13.23 3.15
C TRP A 361 -0.02 12.97 2.74
N VAL A 362 0.91 13.76 3.30
CA VAL A 362 2.32 13.79 2.90
C VAL A 362 3.24 12.89 3.73
N GLU A 363 2.69 12.16 4.70
CA GLU A 363 3.50 11.21 5.49
C GLU A 363 3.90 9.99 4.66
N LYS A 364 5.19 9.66 4.74
CA LYS A 364 5.76 8.47 4.09
C LYS A 364 5.70 7.28 5.01
N ASN A 365 4.87 6.32 4.65
CA ASN A 365 4.68 5.08 5.38
C ASN A 365 4.55 3.90 4.40
N PRO A 366 4.74 2.64 4.87
CA PRO A 366 4.22 1.48 4.16
C PRO A 366 2.71 1.64 3.96
N ARG A 367 2.21 1.34 2.76
CA ARG A 367 0.81 1.49 2.39
C ARG A 367 0.24 0.19 1.87
N ALA A 368 -1.02 -0.02 2.14
CA ALA A 368 -1.84 -1.03 1.48
C ALA A 368 -3.10 -0.34 0.97
N CYS A 369 -3.47 -0.61 -0.27
CA CYS A 369 -4.62 0.00 -0.91
C CYS A 369 -5.30 -1.05 -1.78
N ILE A 370 -6.63 -1.02 -1.83
CA ILE A 370 -7.40 -1.85 -2.74
C ILE A 370 -8.27 -0.96 -3.62
N GLY A 371 -8.47 -1.38 -4.86
CA GLY A 371 -9.35 -0.68 -5.79
C GLY A 371 -9.91 -1.61 -6.85
N GLN A 372 -10.78 -1.05 -7.68
CA GLN A 372 -11.37 -1.73 -8.83
C GLN A 372 -11.29 -0.82 -10.05
N SER A 373 -10.86 -1.38 -11.19
CA SER A 373 -10.69 -0.65 -12.44
C SER A 373 -12.01 -0.45 -13.20
N ASP A 374 -11.99 0.34 -14.27
CA ASP A 374 -13.09 0.51 -15.23
C ASP A 374 -13.38 -0.76 -16.04
N LYS A 375 -12.45 -1.73 -16.02
CA LYS A 375 -12.61 -3.09 -16.56
C LYS A 375 -13.03 -4.09 -15.49
N TYR A 376 -13.40 -3.60 -14.30
CA TYR A 376 -13.83 -4.38 -13.12
C TYR A 376 -12.72 -5.21 -12.46
N GLU A 377 -11.48 -5.08 -12.87
CA GLU A 377 -10.33 -5.80 -12.32
C GLU A 377 -10.05 -5.35 -10.88
N ILE A 378 -9.61 -6.26 -10.05
CA ILE A 378 -9.21 -5.96 -8.66
C ILE A 378 -7.75 -5.52 -8.64
N LEU A 379 -7.52 -4.35 -8.09
CA LEU A 379 -6.20 -3.74 -7.93
C LEU A 379 -5.77 -3.79 -6.46
N MET A 380 -4.78 -4.60 -6.14
CA MET A 380 -4.22 -4.74 -4.79
C MET A 380 -2.81 -4.15 -4.77
N LEU A 381 -2.60 -3.06 -4.04
CA LEU A 381 -1.34 -2.33 -3.98
C LEU A 381 -0.75 -2.38 -2.59
N VAL A 382 0.49 -2.85 -2.47
CA VAL A 382 1.27 -2.74 -1.23
C VAL A 382 2.59 -2.04 -1.52
N ILE A 383 2.85 -0.95 -0.79
CA ILE A 383 4.12 -0.21 -0.80
C ILE A 383 4.89 -0.55 0.46
N GLU A 384 6.12 -1.03 0.31
CA GLU A 384 7.06 -1.26 1.39
C GLU A 384 7.56 0.06 2.00
N GLY A 385 8.06 0.05 3.23
CA GLY A 385 8.57 1.28 3.84
C GLY A 385 9.36 1.07 5.11
N ARG A 386 9.72 2.19 5.77
CA ARG A 386 10.52 2.22 7.00
C ARG A 386 11.87 1.51 6.86
N GLY A 387 12.46 1.54 5.65
CA GLY A 387 13.73 0.94 5.32
C GLY A 387 13.66 -0.51 4.82
N ALA A 388 12.50 -1.15 4.81
CA ALA A 388 12.33 -2.47 4.20
C ALA A 388 12.67 -2.40 2.71
N SER A 389 13.51 -3.30 2.21
CA SER A 389 14.02 -3.32 0.83
C SER A 389 14.59 -1.96 0.33
N GLY A 390 15.08 -1.12 1.24
CA GLY A 390 15.51 0.25 0.91
C GLY A 390 14.37 1.25 0.65
N SER A 391 13.12 0.84 0.81
CA SER A 391 11.93 1.69 0.66
C SER A 391 11.66 2.50 1.93
N TRP A 392 11.44 3.81 1.77
CA TRP A 392 10.99 4.67 2.86
C TRP A 392 9.46 4.71 2.99
N GLY A 393 8.76 4.13 2.02
CA GLY A 393 7.31 4.26 1.87
C GLY A 393 6.91 5.50 1.09
N THR A 394 5.60 5.65 0.91
CA THR A 394 5.03 6.79 0.18
C THR A 394 3.78 7.34 0.87
N ASP A 395 3.24 8.42 0.34
CA ASP A 395 1.96 8.97 0.74
C ASP A 395 0.80 8.38 -0.09
N VAL A 396 -0.42 8.60 0.36
CA VAL A 396 -1.61 8.04 -0.31
C VAL A 396 -1.92 8.72 -1.65
N ASN A 397 -1.44 9.94 -1.91
CA ASN A 397 -1.62 10.58 -3.21
C ASN A 397 -0.85 9.82 -4.30
N VAL A 398 0.40 9.41 -4.02
CA VAL A 398 1.19 8.58 -4.94
C VAL A 398 0.49 7.24 -5.20
N CYS A 399 -0.07 6.62 -4.17
CA CYS A 399 -0.84 5.39 -4.33
C CYS A 399 -2.10 5.61 -5.20
N ALA A 400 -2.82 6.72 -4.99
CA ALA A 400 -4.00 7.07 -5.78
C ALA A 400 -3.65 7.32 -7.25
N GLU A 401 -2.59 8.06 -7.53
CA GLU A 401 -2.13 8.32 -8.90
C GLU A 401 -1.70 7.03 -9.61
N LEU A 402 -1.00 6.14 -8.89
CA LEU A 402 -0.60 4.85 -9.43
C LEU A 402 -1.83 3.99 -9.79
N LEU A 403 -2.79 3.86 -8.86
CA LEU A 403 -4.02 3.12 -9.13
C LEU A 403 -4.83 3.76 -10.26
N LYS A 404 -4.87 5.10 -10.34
CA LYS A 404 -5.54 5.83 -11.42
C LYS A 404 -4.89 5.56 -12.79
N GLN A 405 -3.57 5.43 -12.86
CA GLN A 405 -2.84 5.04 -14.08
C GLN A 405 -3.31 3.68 -14.61
N HIS A 406 -3.67 2.76 -13.71
CA HIS A 406 -4.24 1.44 -14.04
C HIS A 406 -5.77 1.44 -14.16
N GLY A 407 -6.37 2.58 -14.49
CA GLY A 407 -7.81 2.68 -14.76
C GLY A 407 -8.72 2.60 -13.53
N CYS A 408 -8.19 2.75 -12.32
CA CYS A 408 -8.97 2.62 -11.10
C CYS A 408 -10.15 3.59 -11.03
N MET A 409 -11.33 3.07 -10.71
CA MET A 409 -12.58 3.80 -10.53
C MET A 409 -12.94 3.97 -9.05
N GLN A 410 -12.71 2.94 -8.25
CA GLN A 410 -12.98 2.95 -6.81
C GLN A 410 -11.72 2.50 -6.08
N ALA A 411 -11.22 3.27 -5.11
CA ALA A 411 -10.08 2.85 -4.30
C ALA A 411 -10.16 3.36 -2.86
N MET A 412 -9.73 2.53 -1.93
CA MET A 412 -9.62 2.87 -0.52
C MET A 412 -8.26 2.44 0.05
N ASN A 413 -7.71 3.28 0.93
CA ASN A 413 -6.53 2.92 1.73
C ASN A 413 -6.94 1.89 2.79
N MET A 414 -6.02 0.97 3.08
CA MET A 414 -6.17 -0.11 4.05
C MET A 414 -5.21 0.10 5.22
N ASP A 415 -5.20 -0.82 6.19
CA ASP A 415 -4.23 -0.77 7.28
C ASP A 415 -2.80 -0.89 6.75
N GLY A 416 -2.01 0.11 7.06
CA GLY A 416 -0.66 0.28 6.56
C GLY A 416 0.42 -0.02 7.60
N GLY A 417 1.56 0.63 7.45
CA GLY A 417 2.65 0.50 8.42
C GLY A 417 3.20 -0.92 8.50
N THR A 418 3.21 -1.51 9.69
CA THR A 418 3.70 -2.88 9.91
C THR A 418 2.73 -3.94 9.40
N SER A 419 1.48 -3.56 9.15
CA SER A 419 0.45 -4.46 8.62
C SER A 419 0.51 -4.59 7.10
N ALA A 420 1.10 -3.60 6.38
CA ALA A 420 1.21 -3.63 4.92
C ALA A 420 2.06 -4.82 4.46
N ILE A 421 1.40 -5.85 3.97
CA ILE A 421 1.99 -7.08 3.46
C ILE A 421 1.12 -7.63 2.31
N MET A 422 1.78 -8.27 1.35
CA MET A 422 1.15 -9.03 0.27
C MET A 422 1.82 -10.40 0.18
N TRP A 423 0.98 -11.41 0.04
CA TRP A 423 1.36 -12.80 -0.17
C TRP A 423 0.79 -13.29 -1.50
N TYR A 424 1.53 -14.09 -2.22
CA TYR A 424 1.13 -14.69 -3.49
C TYR A 424 1.76 -16.07 -3.66
N ASP A 425 0.94 -17.07 -3.96
CA ASP A 425 1.32 -18.43 -4.37
C ASP A 425 2.43 -19.05 -3.50
N GLY A 426 2.25 -19.03 -2.18
CA GLY A 426 3.15 -19.67 -1.21
C GLY A 426 4.20 -18.73 -0.59
N GLU A 427 4.38 -17.50 -1.09
CA GLU A 427 5.43 -16.60 -0.61
C GLU A 427 4.93 -15.17 -0.33
N GLU A 428 5.55 -14.47 0.63
CA GLU A 428 5.42 -13.04 0.77
C GLU A 428 6.16 -12.34 -0.38
N VAL A 429 5.46 -11.52 -1.14
CA VAL A 429 6.03 -10.76 -2.26
C VAL A 429 6.38 -9.32 -1.88
N THR A 430 6.09 -8.92 -0.64
CA THR A 430 6.50 -7.65 -0.03
C THR A 430 7.10 -7.88 1.34
N ARG A 431 8.08 -7.03 1.75
CA ARG A 431 8.71 -7.12 3.07
C ARG A 431 7.95 -6.34 4.11
N CYS A 432 7.67 -6.99 5.24
CA CYS A 432 7.17 -6.31 6.43
C CYS A 432 8.15 -5.23 6.90
N SER A 433 7.65 -4.08 7.30
CA SER A 433 8.47 -2.98 7.85
C SER A 433 9.11 -3.33 9.20
N ASN A 434 8.63 -4.35 9.90
CA ASN A 434 9.30 -4.95 11.05
C ASN A 434 10.03 -6.22 10.61
N GLN A 435 11.34 -6.12 10.43
CA GLN A 435 12.18 -7.20 9.94
C GLN A 435 12.20 -8.47 10.80
N ASN A 436 11.67 -8.41 12.04
CA ASN A 436 11.52 -9.59 12.90
C ASN A 436 10.25 -10.40 12.58
N LEU A 437 9.41 -9.91 11.68
CA LEU A 437 8.16 -10.52 11.26
C LEU A 437 8.23 -10.88 9.78
N SER A 438 8.91 -11.98 9.45
CA SER A 438 9.13 -12.43 8.06
C SER A 438 7.81 -12.63 7.30
N HIS A 439 6.81 -13.19 7.95
CA HIS A 439 5.47 -13.45 7.39
C HIS A 439 4.45 -12.36 7.72
N GLY A 440 4.91 -11.16 8.12
CA GLY A 440 4.04 -10.11 8.59
C GLY A 440 3.56 -10.32 10.03
N ARG A 441 2.60 -9.51 10.45
CA ARG A 441 1.97 -9.60 11.78
C ARG A 441 0.60 -10.27 11.71
N GLY A 442 0.07 -10.70 12.84
CA GLY A 442 -1.32 -11.10 12.95
C GLY A 442 -2.27 -9.95 12.62
N LEU A 443 -3.27 -10.22 11.80
CA LEU A 443 -4.29 -9.29 11.28
C LEU A 443 -5.68 -9.86 11.60
N PRO A 444 -6.71 -9.01 11.77
CA PRO A 444 -8.08 -9.49 11.97
C PRO A 444 -8.63 -10.19 10.73
N ASN A 445 -8.24 -9.71 9.55
CA ASN A 445 -8.71 -10.19 8.26
C ASN A 445 -7.72 -9.82 7.14
N ALA A 446 -7.95 -10.38 5.97
CA ALA A 446 -7.26 -10.06 4.73
C ALA A 446 -8.24 -10.05 3.56
N TRP A 447 -7.98 -9.21 2.56
CA TRP A 447 -8.55 -9.40 1.23
C TRP A 447 -7.84 -10.57 0.57
N VAL A 448 -8.62 -11.54 0.12
CA VAL A 448 -8.14 -12.78 -0.49
C VAL A 448 -8.74 -12.91 -1.87
N TYR A 449 -7.89 -13.12 -2.86
CA TYR A 449 -8.28 -13.50 -4.21
C TYR A 449 -8.10 -15.02 -4.32
N LYS A 450 -9.19 -15.74 -4.51
CA LYS A 450 -9.23 -17.21 -4.50
C LYS A 450 -8.75 -17.79 -5.81
N SER A 451 -8.17 -18.97 -5.76
CA SER A 451 -7.77 -19.71 -6.96
C SER A 451 -9.02 -20.16 -7.75
N ILE A 452 -9.01 -19.88 -9.05
CA ILE A 452 -10.07 -20.34 -9.98
C ILE A 452 -9.95 -21.86 -10.18
N THR A 453 -8.72 -22.35 -10.26
CA THR A 453 -8.44 -23.75 -10.54
C THR A 453 -8.79 -24.69 -9.38
N GLU A 454 -8.62 -24.25 -8.14
CA GLU A 454 -9.01 -25.02 -6.96
C GLU A 454 -10.53 -25.00 -6.74
N THR A 455 -11.18 -23.88 -7.00
CA THR A 455 -12.65 -23.76 -6.89
C THR A 455 -13.36 -24.71 -7.86
N ALA A 456 -12.89 -24.78 -9.11
CA ALA A 456 -13.44 -25.68 -10.14
C ALA A 456 -13.25 -27.17 -9.83
N ALA A 457 -12.28 -27.53 -8.99
CA ALA A 457 -12.02 -28.94 -8.59
C ALA A 457 -12.93 -29.40 -7.44
N THR A 458 -13.62 -28.49 -6.76
CA THR A 458 -14.49 -28.76 -5.60
C THR A 458 -15.98 -28.73 -5.91
N GLU A 459 -16.40 -28.27 -7.11
CA GLU A 459 -17.74 -28.35 -7.66
C GLU A 459 -17.92 -29.61 -8.54
#